data_1a5914e4b7dbd3c3b32934596eec8311
#
_entry.id   1a5914e4b7dbd3c3b32934596eec8311
#
_cell.length_a   1.000
_cell.length_b   1.000
_cell.length_c   1.000
_cell.angle_alpha   90.00
_cell.angle_beta   90.00
_cell.angle_gamma   90.00
#
_symmetry.space_group_name_H-M   'P 1'
#
loop_
_entity.id
_entity.type
_entity.pdbx_description
1 polymer ?
#
loop_
_entity_poly.entity_id
_entity_poly.type
_entity_poly.pdbx_seq_one_letter_code
_entity_poly.pdbx_strand_id
1 'polypeptide(L)'
;MATSQLTFADNSLAQALFGEQGQHLRIIGRSLGVKLQVRGNQVTLEGPETDLAAKALNELYELLQSGYPVHPQDVQYAVKILQEKDSASVKDIFLDTVYISAMKRRISPKSLNQKRYIEAIRTRDIVFGIGPAGTGKTYLAMAMAVAALMNHEFIRIVLARPAVEAGEKLGFLPGDLYEKVNPYLRPLYDALHDMMDFEKATRLVQRGVIEVAPLAFMRGRTLNDSFVILDEAQNTTSEQMMMFLTRLGFGAKAVITGDITQIDLPAGATSGLVEARELLAGIDGIAFVYFTERDVVRHPLVQDIIRAYENRRSRRLPKEVESSHA
;
A
#
# COMPACT_ATOMS: atom_id res chain seq x y z
N MET A 1 -12.42 -15.27 -33.91
CA MET A 1 -12.50 -14.76 -32.52
C MET A 1 -12.71 -15.96 -31.66
N ALA A 2 -11.95 -16.07 -30.57
CA ALA A 2 -12.15 -17.17 -29.60
C ALA A 2 -13.48 -16.95 -28.89
N THR A 3 -14.23 -18.07 -28.71
CA THR A 3 -15.47 -18.06 -27.95
C THR A 3 -15.35 -19.12 -26.87
N SER A 4 -15.63 -18.75 -25.64
CA SER A 4 -15.64 -19.65 -24.49
C SER A 4 -16.95 -19.51 -23.72
N GLN A 5 -17.38 -20.57 -23.06
CA GLN A 5 -18.60 -20.58 -22.24
C GLN A 5 -18.29 -21.12 -20.85
N LEU A 6 -18.73 -20.39 -19.83
CA LEU A 6 -18.64 -20.80 -18.43
C LEU A 6 -20.03 -21.01 -17.86
N THR A 7 -20.15 -21.99 -16.97
CA THR A 7 -21.39 -22.27 -16.22
C THR A 7 -21.07 -22.35 -14.74
N PHE A 8 -21.74 -21.58 -13.92
CA PHE A 8 -21.55 -21.53 -12.47
C PHE A 8 -22.63 -22.35 -11.77
N ALA A 9 -22.22 -23.21 -10.82
CA ALA A 9 -23.13 -24.18 -10.20
C ALA A 9 -24.19 -23.51 -9.31
N ASP A 10 -23.83 -22.47 -8.56
CA ASP A 10 -24.73 -21.77 -7.64
C ASP A 10 -25.23 -20.45 -8.27
N ASN A 11 -26.54 -20.36 -8.44
CA ASN A 11 -27.18 -19.19 -9.05
C ASN A 11 -27.05 -17.91 -8.19
N SER A 12 -27.07 -18.04 -6.87
CA SER A 12 -26.93 -16.90 -5.96
C SER A 12 -25.51 -16.31 -6.04
N LEU A 13 -24.50 -17.20 -6.02
CA LEU A 13 -23.11 -16.78 -6.18
C LEU A 13 -22.82 -16.25 -7.60
N ALA A 14 -23.48 -16.82 -8.63
CA ALA A 14 -23.37 -16.30 -9.99
C ALA A 14 -23.93 -14.87 -10.10
N GLN A 15 -25.07 -14.57 -9.47
CA GLN A 15 -25.61 -13.21 -9.42
C GLN A 15 -24.66 -12.24 -8.70
N ALA A 16 -24.11 -12.66 -7.57
CA ALA A 16 -23.10 -11.86 -6.86
C ALA A 16 -21.83 -11.64 -7.69
N LEU A 17 -21.39 -12.68 -8.44
CA LEU A 17 -20.25 -12.58 -9.37
C LEU A 17 -20.51 -11.56 -10.49
N PHE A 18 -21.72 -11.53 -11.04
CA PHE A 18 -22.06 -10.61 -12.12
C PHE A 18 -22.19 -9.16 -11.63
N GLY A 19 -22.50 -9.00 -10.34
CA GLY A 19 -22.72 -7.70 -9.70
C GLY A 19 -24.04 -7.05 -10.11
N GLU A 20 -24.40 -5.97 -9.44
CA GLU A 20 -25.63 -5.23 -9.73
C GLU A 20 -25.68 -4.81 -11.20
N GLN A 21 -26.76 -5.17 -11.88
CA GLN A 21 -26.95 -4.89 -13.32
C GLN A 21 -25.78 -5.33 -14.21
N GLY A 22 -25.01 -6.36 -13.81
CA GLY A 22 -23.85 -6.84 -14.56
C GLY A 22 -22.63 -5.91 -14.51
N GLN A 23 -22.47 -5.13 -13.46
CA GLN A 23 -21.37 -4.16 -13.31
C GLN A 23 -19.99 -4.84 -13.36
N HIS A 24 -19.84 -5.98 -12.69
CA HIS A 24 -18.58 -6.71 -12.65
C HIS A 24 -18.17 -7.20 -14.04
N LEU A 25 -19.12 -7.73 -14.80
CA LEU A 25 -18.88 -8.19 -16.17
C LEU A 25 -18.50 -7.04 -17.10
N ARG A 26 -19.12 -5.86 -16.93
CA ARG A 26 -18.73 -4.66 -17.70
C ARG A 26 -17.30 -4.21 -17.39
N ILE A 27 -16.86 -4.34 -16.12
CA ILE A 27 -15.48 -4.02 -15.72
C ILE A 27 -14.51 -4.98 -16.43
N ILE A 28 -14.74 -6.29 -16.35
CA ILE A 28 -13.91 -7.31 -17.00
C ILE A 28 -13.88 -7.07 -18.53
N GLY A 29 -15.05 -6.92 -19.13
CA GLY A 29 -15.16 -6.74 -20.58
C GLY A 29 -14.42 -5.51 -21.10
N ARG A 30 -14.53 -4.37 -20.39
CA ARG A 30 -13.80 -3.14 -20.77
C ARG A 30 -12.30 -3.27 -20.56
N SER A 31 -11.86 -3.92 -19.48
CA SER A 31 -10.44 -4.06 -19.15
C SER A 31 -9.70 -5.03 -20.08
N LEU A 32 -10.39 -6.06 -20.61
CA LEU A 32 -9.80 -7.12 -21.42
C LEU A 32 -10.21 -7.08 -22.89
N GLY A 33 -11.09 -6.17 -23.29
CA GLY A 33 -11.60 -6.09 -24.67
C GLY A 33 -12.47 -7.32 -25.04
N VAL A 34 -13.16 -7.94 -24.07
CA VAL A 34 -13.98 -9.15 -24.24
C VAL A 34 -15.45 -8.78 -24.10
N LYS A 35 -16.28 -9.28 -25.01
CA LYS A 35 -17.73 -9.20 -24.88
C LYS A 35 -18.23 -10.34 -24.03
N LEU A 36 -19.00 -10.00 -22.98
CA LEU A 36 -19.61 -10.97 -22.08
C LEU A 36 -21.13 -10.92 -22.21
N GLN A 37 -21.74 -12.07 -22.44
CA GLN A 37 -23.18 -12.24 -22.53
C GLN A 37 -23.65 -13.25 -21.49
N VAL A 38 -24.72 -12.92 -20.75
CA VAL A 38 -25.25 -13.75 -19.66
C VAL A 38 -26.59 -14.34 -20.04
N ARG A 39 -26.77 -15.64 -19.74
CA ARG A 39 -28.04 -16.32 -19.78
C ARG A 39 -28.19 -17.20 -18.55
N GLY A 40 -28.95 -16.75 -17.56
CA GLY A 40 -29.04 -17.44 -16.28
C GLY A 40 -27.70 -17.44 -15.54
N ASN A 41 -27.17 -18.63 -15.26
CA ASN A 41 -25.86 -18.84 -14.64
C ASN A 41 -24.72 -19.10 -15.65
N GLN A 42 -24.99 -18.92 -16.93
CA GLN A 42 -24.02 -19.11 -18.01
C GLN A 42 -23.50 -17.76 -18.52
N VAL A 43 -22.20 -17.70 -18.78
CA VAL A 43 -21.53 -16.54 -19.38
C VAL A 43 -20.82 -16.99 -20.65
N THR A 44 -21.14 -16.37 -21.76
CA THR A 44 -20.45 -16.53 -23.03
C THR A 44 -19.46 -15.39 -23.21
N LEU A 45 -18.22 -15.73 -23.53
CA LEU A 45 -17.08 -14.82 -23.69
C LEU A 45 -16.68 -14.81 -25.18
N GLU A 46 -16.56 -13.62 -25.78
CA GLU A 46 -16.15 -13.45 -27.18
C GLU A 46 -15.06 -12.34 -27.25
N GLY A 47 -13.89 -12.64 -27.77
CA GLY A 47 -12.84 -11.64 -27.91
C GLY A 47 -11.42 -12.23 -27.92
N PRO A 48 -10.39 -11.36 -27.85
CA PRO A 48 -9.00 -11.81 -27.87
C PRO A 48 -8.53 -12.42 -26.53
N GLU A 49 -8.98 -11.87 -25.40
CA GLU A 49 -8.52 -12.24 -24.03
C GLU A 49 -9.56 -13.10 -23.29
N THR A 50 -10.22 -14.05 -24.00
CA THR A 50 -11.26 -14.91 -23.42
C THR A 50 -10.74 -15.78 -22.29
N ASP A 51 -9.51 -16.30 -22.40
CA ASP A 51 -8.93 -17.19 -21.40
C ASP A 51 -8.64 -16.43 -20.10
N LEU A 52 -8.11 -15.21 -20.19
CA LEU A 52 -7.86 -14.35 -19.03
C LEU A 52 -9.17 -13.92 -18.37
N ALA A 53 -10.20 -13.60 -19.16
CA ALA A 53 -11.53 -13.25 -18.67
C ALA A 53 -12.20 -14.44 -17.97
N ALA A 54 -12.09 -15.63 -18.56
CA ALA A 54 -12.58 -16.88 -17.96
C ALA A 54 -11.91 -17.15 -16.62
N LYS A 55 -10.58 -16.99 -16.56
CA LYS A 55 -9.81 -17.14 -15.33
C LYS A 55 -10.23 -16.12 -14.27
N ALA A 56 -10.36 -14.84 -14.64
CA ALA A 56 -10.80 -13.80 -13.72
C ALA A 56 -12.18 -14.13 -13.10
N LEU A 57 -13.12 -14.60 -13.92
CA LEU A 57 -14.44 -15.02 -13.43
C LEU A 57 -14.38 -16.23 -12.49
N ASN A 58 -13.57 -17.24 -12.80
CA ASN A 58 -13.40 -18.42 -11.95
C ASN A 58 -12.75 -18.06 -10.60
N GLU A 59 -11.67 -17.28 -10.59
CA GLU A 59 -11.00 -16.85 -9.36
C GLU A 59 -11.91 -15.98 -8.47
N LEU A 60 -12.70 -15.08 -9.07
CA LEU A 60 -13.69 -14.29 -8.34
C LEU A 60 -14.86 -15.15 -7.81
N TYR A 61 -15.28 -16.18 -8.55
CA TYR A 61 -16.28 -17.13 -8.09
C TYR A 61 -15.79 -17.94 -6.89
N GLU A 62 -14.54 -18.40 -6.93
CA GLU A 62 -13.91 -19.09 -5.79
C GLU A 62 -13.78 -18.20 -4.54
N LEU A 63 -13.54 -16.90 -4.72
CA LEU A 63 -13.57 -15.93 -3.61
C LEU A 63 -14.96 -15.87 -2.97
N LEU A 64 -16.01 -15.78 -3.78
CA LEU A 64 -17.40 -15.78 -3.30
C LEU A 64 -17.76 -17.08 -2.57
N GLN A 65 -17.32 -18.24 -3.10
CA GLN A 65 -17.49 -19.55 -2.43
C GLN A 65 -16.79 -19.59 -1.06
N SER A 66 -15.68 -18.87 -0.92
CA SER A 66 -14.94 -18.74 0.34
C SER A 66 -15.57 -17.71 1.31
N GLY A 67 -16.73 -17.13 0.96
CA GLY A 67 -17.43 -16.14 1.76
C GLY A 67 -16.80 -14.72 1.72
N TYR A 68 -15.94 -14.45 0.72
CA TYR A 68 -15.39 -13.12 0.51
C TYR A 68 -16.38 -12.28 -0.32
N PRO A 69 -16.83 -11.10 0.16
CA PRO A 69 -17.70 -10.22 -0.59
C PRO A 69 -16.92 -9.54 -1.71
N VAL A 70 -17.23 -9.86 -2.96
CA VAL A 70 -16.60 -9.24 -4.12
C VAL A 70 -17.26 -7.91 -4.44
N HIS A 71 -16.48 -6.84 -4.43
CA HIS A 71 -16.90 -5.49 -4.81
C HIS A 71 -16.33 -5.10 -6.20
N PRO A 72 -16.91 -4.09 -6.88
CA PRO A 72 -16.44 -3.65 -8.20
C PRO A 72 -14.94 -3.33 -8.26
N GLN A 73 -14.37 -2.80 -7.18
CA GLN A 73 -12.94 -2.52 -7.07
C GLN A 73 -12.09 -3.81 -7.02
N ASP A 74 -12.59 -4.86 -6.35
CA ASP A 74 -11.90 -6.15 -6.28
C ASP A 74 -11.80 -6.79 -7.65
N VAL A 75 -12.84 -6.63 -8.50
CA VAL A 75 -12.81 -7.08 -9.89
C VAL A 75 -11.72 -6.38 -10.70
N GLN A 76 -11.55 -5.06 -10.52
CA GLN A 76 -10.47 -4.31 -11.17
C GLN A 76 -9.08 -4.81 -10.73
N TYR A 77 -8.90 -5.06 -9.42
CA TYR A 77 -7.63 -5.58 -8.90
C TYR A 77 -7.35 -6.99 -9.38
N ALA A 78 -8.37 -7.87 -9.39
CA ALA A 78 -8.23 -9.22 -9.89
C ALA A 78 -7.76 -9.24 -11.35
N VAL A 79 -8.38 -8.44 -12.21
CA VAL A 79 -7.97 -8.32 -13.62
C VAL A 79 -6.54 -7.79 -13.74
N LYS A 80 -6.16 -6.76 -13.00
CA LYS A 80 -4.78 -6.23 -13.00
C LYS A 80 -3.75 -7.27 -12.59
N ILE A 81 -4.02 -8.03 -11.52
CA ILE A 81 -3.14 -9.09 -11.03
C ILE A 81 -2.93 -10.15 -12.11
N LEU A 82 -3.98 -10.60 -12.77
CA LEU A 82 -3.92 -11.61 -13.80
C LEU A 82 -3.25 -11.11 -15.08
N GLN A 83 -3.41 -9.84 -15.44
CA GLN A 83 -2.68 -9.21 -16.55
C GLN A 83 -1.17 -9.10 -16.27
N GLU A 84 -0.78 -8.88 -15.00
CA GLU A 84 0.63 -8.82 -14.61
C GLU A 84 1.27 -10.21 -14.55
N LYS A 85 0.56 -11.18 -14.01
CA LYS A 85 1.00 -12.57 -13.86
C LYS A 85 -0.18 -13.51 -13.99
N ASP A 86 -0.34 -14.08 -15.19
CA ASP A 86 -1.45 -15.01 -15.47
C ASP A 86 -1.49 -16.20 -14.50
N SER A 87 -0.35 -16.73 -14.08
CA SER A 87 -0.28 -17.82 -13.10
C SER A 87 -0.60 -17.44 -11.64
N ALA A 88 -0.93 -16.15 -11.36
CA ALA A 88 -1.26 -15.73 -10.01
C ALA A 88 -2.62 -16.29 -9.56
N SER A 89 -2.74 -16.61 -8.27
CA SER A 89 -4.02 -16.89 -7.63
C SER A 89 -4.54 -15.62 -6.95
N VAL A 90 -5.61 -15.07 -7.47
CA VAL A 90 -6.30 -13.91 -6.88
C VAL A 90 -6.87 -14.29 -5.52
N LYS A 91 -7.37 -15.51 -5.39
CA LYS A 91 -7.87 -16.08 -4.15
C LYS A 91 -6.83 -16.06 -3.04
N ASP A 92 -5.61 -16.55 -3.31
CA ASP A 92 -4.53 -16.60 -2.32
C ASP A 92 -4.03 -15.20 -1.92
N ILE A 93 -4.20 -14.22 -2.82
CA ILE A 93 -3.86 -12.84 -2.53
C ILE A 93 -4.93 -12.20 -1.64
N PHE A 94 -6.19 -12.30 -2.02
CA PHE A 94 -7.29 -11.61 -1.34
C PHE A 94 -7.69 -12.25 0.00
N LEU A 95 -7.48 -13.57 0.15
CA LEU A 95 -7.74 -14.27 1.40
C LEU A 95 -6.58 -14.19 2.40
N ASP A 96 -5.41 -13.68 1.99
CA ASP A 96 -4.29 -13.41 2.91
C ASP A 96 -4.64 -12.21 3.83
N THR A 97 -5.54 -12.48 4.79
CA THR A 97 -6.02 -11.46 5.71
C THR A 97 -4.93 -11.12 6.71
N VAL A 98 -4.45 -9.89 6.66
CA VAL A 98 -3.46 -9.34 7.60
C VAL A 98 -4.11 -9.00 8.92
N TYR A 99 -5.23 -8.31 8.86
CA TYR A 99 -5.94 -7.81 10.03
C TYR A 99 -7.44 -7.63 9.73
N ILE A 100 -8.26 -7.71 10.78
CA ILE A 100 -9.68 -7.34 10.71
C ILE A 100 -9.87 -6.11 11.58
N SER A 101 -10.19 -4.97 10.94
CA SER A 101 -10.38 -3.70 11.64
C SER A 101 -11.58 -3.71 12.58
N ALA A 102 -11.69 -2.71 13.45
CA ALA A 102 -12.83 -2.53 14.35
C ALA A 102 -14.18 -2.44 13.59
N MET A 103 -14.16 -1.90 12.39
CA MET A 103 -15.32 -1.85 11.49
C MET A 103 -15.59 -3.18 10.76
N LYS A 104 -14.98 -4.28 11.19
CA LYS A 104 -15.06 -5.62 10.57
C LYS A 104 -14.60 -5.65 9.10
N ARG A 105 -13.79 -4.70 8.67
CA ARG A 105 -13.18 -4.71 7.33
C ARG A 105 -11.95 -5.61 7.34
N ARG A 106 -11.90 -6.55 6.41
CA ARG A 106 -10.70 -7.37 6.19
C ARG A 106 -9.65 -6.56 5.45
N ILE A 107 -8.46 -6.45 6.03
CA ILE A 107 -7.30 -5.84 5.40
C ILE A 107 -6.46 -6.97 4.79
N SER A 108 -6.36 -6.98 3.48
CA SER A 108 -5.64 -7.98 2.69
C SER A 108 -4.96 -7.30 1.52
N PRO A 109 -3.90 -7.89 0.94
CA PRO A 109 -3.24 -7.34 -0.23
C PRO A 109 -4.20 -7.26 -1.43
N LYS A 110 -3.98 -6.27 -2.28
CA LYS A 110 -4.75 -6.01 -3.50
C LYS A 110 -3.86 -6.01 -4.75
N SER A 111 -2.57 -6.32 -4.59
CA SER A 111 -1.61 -6.48 -5.67
C SER A 111 -0.53 -7.51 -5.30
N LEU A 112 0.22 -7.97 -6.31
CA LEU A 112 1.34 -8.88 -6.10
C LEU A 112 2.44 -8.25 -5.22
N ASN A 113 2.74 -6.97 -5.42
CA ASN A 113 3.76 -6.30 -4.63
C ASN A 113 3.29 -6.06 -3.19
N GLN A 114 2.01 -5.79 -2.96
CA GLN A 114 1.45 -5.74 -1.61
C GLN A 114 1.57 -7.09 -0.89
N LYS A 115 1.30 -8.21 -1.58
CA LYS A 115 1.52 -9.55 -1.02
C LYS A 115 2.97 -9.80 -0.66
N ARG A 116 3.91 -9.51 -1.59
CA ARG A 116 5.36 -9.60 -1.33
C ARG A 116 5.80 -8.75 -0.15
N TYR A 117 5.22 -7.57 -0.01
CA TYR A 117 5.52 -6.66 1.10
C TYR A 117 5.08 -7.22 2.45
N ILE A 118 3.88 -7.76 2.52
CA ILE A 118 3.36 -8.43 3.73
C ILE A 118 4.22 -9.64 4.09
N GLU A 119 4.61 -10.47 3.11
CA GLU A 119 5.49 -11.62 3.31
C GLU A 119 6.88 -11.19 3.79
N ALA A 120 7.44 -10.11 3.22
CA ALA A 120 8.70 -9.54 3.68
C ALA A 120 8.60 -9.07 5.14
N ILE A 121 7.53 -8.36 5.51
CA ILE A 121 7.31 -7.91 6.90
C ILE A 121 7.19 -9.10 7.86
N ARG A 122 6.58 -10.20 7.45
CA ARG A 122 6.49 -11.41 8.30
C ARG A 122 7.85 -12.04 8.56
N THR A 123 8.72 -12.06 7.56
CA THR A 123 9.92 -12.90 7.54
C THR A 123 11.25 -12.15 7.76
N ARG A 124 11.26 -10.81 7.68
CA ARG A 124 12.48 -10.00 7.80
C ARG A 124 12.38 -9.04 8.98
N ASP A 125 13.55 -8.68 9.53
CA ASP A 125 13.63 -7.74 10.65
C ASP A 125 13.45 -6.29 10.20
N ILE A 126 13.98 -5.95 9.02
CA ILE A 126 13.90 -4.60 8.43
C ILE A 126 13.34 -4.70 7.02
N VAL A 127 12.26 -3.95 6.75
CA VAL A 127 11.62 -3.93 5.43
C VAL A 127 11.46 -2.51 4.92
N PHE A 128 11.98 -2.25 3.75
CA PHE A 128 11.78 -0.99 3.02
C PHE A 128 10.67 -1.16 1.99
N GLY A 129 9.60 -0.38 2.12
CA GLY A 129 8.51 -0.27 1.15
C GLY A 129 8.66 1.04 0.37
N ILE A 130 9.11 0.96 -0.88
CA ILE A 130 9.46 2.13 -1.71
C ILE A 130 8.53 2.21 -2.91
N GLY A 131 7.96 3.37 -3.18
CA GLY A 131 7.15 3.63 -4.37
C GLY A 131 6.10 4.70 -4.21
N PRO A 132 5.24 4.91 -5.22
CA PRO A 132 4.32 6.02 -5.28
C PRO A 132 3.34 6.09 -4.11
N ALA A 133 2.83 7.30 -3.85
CA ALA A 133 1.77 7.51 -2.87
C ALA A 133 0.49 6.75 -3.27
N GLY A 134 -0.25 6.24 -2.27
CA GLY A 134 -1.50 5.48 -2.49
C GLY A 134 -1.32 4.01 -2.84
N THR A 135 -0.11 3.45 -2.77
CA THR A 135 0.14 2.01 -2.95
C THR A 135 -0.06 1.19 -1.67
N GLY A 136 -0.48 1.82 -0.58
CA GLY A 136 -0.83 1.15 0.67
C GLY A 136 0.34 0.81 1.59
N LYS A 137 1.56 1.30 1.34
CA LYS A 137 2.77 1.01 2.12
C LYS A 137 2.57 1.21 3.63
N THR A 138 2.27 2.43 4.03
CA THR A 138 2.08 2.80 5.45
C THR A 138 0.85 2.13 6.05
N TYR A 139 -0.23 2.03 5.27
CA TYR A 139 -1.46 1.40 5.70
C TYR A 139 -1.28 -0.10 6.01
N LEU A 140 -0.61 -0.85 5.13
CA LEU A 140 -0.32 -2.27 5.35
C LEU A 140 0.69 -2.49 6.47
N ALA A 141 1.72 -1.63 6.58
CA ALA A 141 2.66 -1.66 7.70
C ALA A 141 1.93 -1.46 9.04
N MET A 142 1.00 -0.50 9.10
CA MET A 142 0.17 -0.25 10.28
C MET A 142 -0.71 -1.46 10.62
N ALA A 143 -1.37 -2.06 9.63
CA ALA A 143 -2.19 -3.26 9.83
C ALA A 143 -1.36 -4.42 10.40
N MET A 144 -0.15 -4.63 9.87
CA MET A 144 0.79 -5.64 10.37
C MET A 144 1.23 -5.36 11.80
N ALA A 145 1.57 -4.10 12.11
CA ALA A 145 1.98 -3.69 13.45
C ALA A 145 0.86 -3.90 14.48
N VAL A 146 -0.37 -3.47 14.13
CA VAL A 146 -1.54 -3.65 15.02
C VAL A 146 -1.87 -5.13 15.21
N ALA A 147 -1.82 -5.94 14.14
CA ALA A 147 -2.03 -7.38 14.23
C ALA A 147 -1.00 -8.03 15.20
N ALA A 148 0.28 -7.73 15.00
CA ALA A 148 1.37 -8.25 15.82
C ALA A 148 1.28 -7.80 17.30
N LEU A 149 0.88 -6.55 17.57
CA LEU A 149 0.62 -6.06 18.93
C LEU A 149 -0.57 -6.81 19.58
N MET A 150 -1.66 -7.02 18.83
CA MET A 150 -2.83 -7.73 19.34
C MET A 150 -2.55 -9.22 19.59
N ASN A 151 -1.63 -9.81 18.84
CA ASN A 151 -1.15 -11.18 19.03
C ASN A 151 -0.05 -11.29 20.12
N HIS A 152 0.33 -10.18 20.77
CA HIS A 152 1.42 -10.14 21.76
C HIS A 152 2.80 -10.54 21.24
N GLU A 153 3.03 -10.38 19.92
CA GLU A 153 4.35 -10.61 19.30
C GLU A 153 5.33 -9.48 19.63
N PHE A 154 4.81 -8.26 19.85
CA PHE A 154 5.56 -7.08 20.26
C PHE A 154 4.87 -6.41 21.46
N ILE A 155 5.66 -5.77 22.32
CA ILE A 155 5.15 -5.07 23.48
C ILE A 155 4.67 -3.64 23.19
N ARG A 156 5.14 -3.06 22.09
CA ARG A 156 4.77 -1.70 21.67
C ARG A 156 4.91 -1.47 20.18
N ILE A 157 4.21 -0.45 19.69
CA ILE A 157 4.37 0.11 18.34
C ILE A 157 4.97 1.51 18.47
N VAL A 158 5.96 1.82 17.63
CA VAL A 158 6.55 3.15 17.51
C VAL A 158 6.35 3.65 16.08
N LEU A 159 5.63 4.75 15.93
CA LEU A 159 5.34 5.39 14.65
C LEU A 159 6.17 6.66 14.56
N ALA A 160 7.12 6.70 13.65
CA ALA A 160 8.00 7.83 13.46
C ALA A 160 7.83 8.44 12.07
N ARG A 161 8.00 9.76 11.99
CA ARG A 161 8.01 10.48 10.73
C ARG A 161 9.01 11.63 10.82
N PRO A 162 9.83 11.91 9.78
CA PRO A 162 10.64 13.12 9.74
C PRO A 162 9.71 14.33 9.71
N ALA A 163 9.96 15.29 10.60
CA ALA A 163 9.33 16.59 10.52
C ALA A 163 10.10 17.41 9.48
N VAL A 164 9.57 17.53 8.28
CA VAL A 164 10.17 18.34 7.20
C VAL A 164 9.39 19.65 7.11
N GLU A 165 10.11 20.75 7.11
CA GLU A 165 9.55 22.06 6.83
C GLU A 165 9.26 22.15 5.32
N ALA A 166 8.07 21.73 4.88
CA ALA A 166 7.63 21.92 3.50
C ALA A 166 7.35 23.42 3.24
N GLY A 167 8.42 24.20 3.04
CA GLY A 167 8.33 25.63 2.68
C GLY A 167 7.92 26.58 3.81
N GLU A 168 7.35 26.09 4.91
CA GLU A 168 7.03 26.86 6.11
C GLU A 168 7.99 26.47 7.24
N LYS A 169 8.81 27.42 7.67
CA LYS A 169 9.70 27.19 8.80
C LYS A 169 8.87 26.93 10.05
N LEU A 170 9.08 25.79 10.72
CA LEU A 170 8.45 25.43 12.01
C LEU A 170 8.48 26.58 13.04
N GLY A 171 9.42 27.51 12.88
CA GLY A 171 9.53 28.74 13.69
C GLY A 171 8.36 29.71 13.59
N PHE A 172 7.56 29.67 12.51
CA PHE A 172 6.43 30.58 12.31
C PHE A 172 5.09 30.06 12.83
N LEU A 173 4.99 28.78 13.18
CA LEU A 173 3.77 28.23 13.76
C LEU A 173 3.69 28.58 15.26
N PRO A 174 2.53 29.06 15.77
CA PRO A 174 2.33 29.28 17.19
C PRO A 174 2.28 27.94 17.94
N GLY A 175 2.70 27.94 19.22
CA GLY A 175 2.66 26.78 20.08
C GLY A 175 4.03 26.17 20.39
N ASP A 176 4.01 25.12 21.22
CA ASP A 176 5.20 24.37 21.56
C ASP A 176 5.66 23.44 20.41
N LEU A 177 6.78 22.74 20.57
CA LEU A 177 7.33 21.87 19.53
C LEU A 177 6.37 20.73 19.16
N TYR A 178 5.63 20.20 20.14
CA TYR A 178 4.63 19.16 19.91
C TYR A 178 3.45 19.64 19.09
N GLU A 179 2.92 20.82 19.40
CA GLU A 179 1.82 21.43 18.67
C GLU A 179 2.21 21.71 17.21
N LYS A 180 3.44 22.14 16.98
CA LYS A 180 3.97 22.43 15.64
C LYS A 180 4.18 21.18 14.79
N VAL A 181 4.53 20.05 15.40
CA VAL A 181 4.80 18.79 14.68
C VAL A 181 3.54 17.93 14.52
N ASN A 182 2.53 18.12 15.35
CA ASN A 182 1.29 17.34 15.36
C ASN A 182 0.59 17.23 13.97
N PRO A 183 0.49 18.30 13.16
CA PRO A 183 -0.10 18.19 11.82
C PRO A 183 0.59 17.16 10.92
N TYR A 184 1.90 17.01 11.03
CA TYR A 184 2.68 16.05 10.22
C TYR A 184 2.49 14.61 10.68
N LEU A 185 2.08 14.40 11.94
CA LEU A 185 1.82 13.08 12.51
C LEU A 185 0.36 12.63 12.33
N ARG A 186 -0.54 13.55 11.96
CA ARG A 186 -1.98 13.27 11.81
C ARG A 186 -2.28 12.08 10.88
N PRO A 187 -1.63 11.91 9.72
CA PRO A 187 -1.88 10.75 8.87
C PRO A 187 -1.61 9.41 9.55
N LEU A 188 -0.68 9.35 10.51
CA LEU A 188 -0.40 8.14 11.28
C LEU A 188 -1.52 7.84 12.29
N TYR A 189 -2.07 8.88 12.92
CA TYR A 189 -3.25 8.72 13.78
C TYR A 189 -4.48 8.31 12.98
N ASP A 190 -4.71 8.88 11.81
CA ASP A 190 -5.83 8.53 10.94
C ASP A 190 -5.75 7.04 10.54
N ALA A 191 -4.57 6.57 10.12
CA ALA A 191 -4.34 5.17 9.81
C ALA A 191 -4.55 4.25 11.03
N LEU A 192 -4.13 4.67 12.22
CA LEU A 192 -4.34 3.91 13.44
C LEU A 192 -5.84 3.80 13.80
N HIS A 193 -6.61 4.88 13.65
CA HIS A 193 -8.05 4.91 13.91
C HIS A 193 -8.85 4.09 12.89
N ASP A 194 -8.34 3.91 11.68
CA ASP A 194 -8.93 2.98 10.71
C ASP A 194 -8.77 1.51 11.13
N MET A 195 -7.71 1.20 11.89
CA MET A 195 -7.42 -0.18 12.34
C MET A 195 -8.19 -0.55 13.61
N MET A 196 -8.33 0.36 14.57
CA MET A 196 -8.95 0.07 15.87
C MET A 196 -9.88 1.18 16.33
N ASP A 197 -10.76 0.84 17.30
CA ASP A 197 -11.66 1.82 17.89
C ASP A 197 -10.90 3.00 18.48
N PHE A 198 -11.44 4.19 18.33
CA PHE A 198 -10.85 5.44 18.80
C PHE A 198 -10.49 5.39 20.30
N GLU A 199 -11.41 4.90 21.16
CA GLU A 199 -11.15 4.78 22.59
C GLU A 199 -10.01 3.81 22.91
N LYS A 200 -9.94 2.67 22.17
CA LYS A 200 -8.87 1.68 22.33
C LYS A 200 -7.52 2.27 21.90
N ALA A 201 -7.48 2.93 20.74
CA ALA A 201 -6.28 3.61 20.24
C ALA A 201 -5.78 4.65 21.25
N THR A 202 -6.67 5.54 21.69
CA THR A 202 -6.35 6.59 22.66
C THR A 202 -5.77 6.01 23.97
N ARG A 203 -6.37 4.96 24.52
CA ARG A 203 -5.84 4.30 25.73
C ARG A 203 -4.46 3.71 25.53
N LEU A 204 -4.20 3.09 24.39
CA LEU A 204 -2.89 2.50 24.09
C LEU A 204 -1.82 3.58 23.89
N VAL A 205 -2.17 4.70 23.29
CA VAL A 205 -1.28 5.87 23.16
C VAL A 205 -0.99 6.47 24.54
N GLN A 206 -2.00 6.70 25.38
CA GLN A 206 -1.81 7.24 26.73
C GLN A 206 -0.94 6.35 27.62
N ARG A 207 -0.99 5.03 27.42
CA ARG A 207 -0.15 4.07 28.15
C ARG A 207 1.26 3.92 27.56
N GLY A 208 1.59 4.60 26.47
CA GLY A 208 2.86 4.46 25.77
C GLY A 208 3.07 3.10 25.07
N VAL A 209 1.99 2.30 24.92
CA VAL A 209 2.03 1.06 24.13
C VAL A 209 2.06 1.37 22.63
N ILE A 210 1.40 2.43 22.20
CA ILE A 210 1.54 3.00 20.87
C ILE A 210 2.10 4.41 21.03
N GLU A 211 3.22 4.66 20.41
CA GLU A 211 3.88 5.96 20.41
C GLU A 211 3.88 6.55 19.00
N VAL A 212 3.48 7.79 18.86
CA VAL A 212 3.58 8.55 17.60
C VAL A 212 4.47 9.75 17.86
N ALA A 213 5.63 9.82 17.22
CA ALA A 213 6.63 10.81 17.53
C ALA A 213 7.45 11.24 16.29
N PRO A 214 7.96 12.48 16.27
CA PRO A 214 8.95 12.89 15.28
C PRO A 214 10.19 12.01 15.33
N LEU A 215 10.80 11.76 14.17
CA LEU A 215 12.04 10.98 14.06
C LEU A 215 13.15 11.47 14.99
N ALA A 216 13.27 12.77 15.20
CA ALA A 216 14.28 13.36 16.08
C ALA A 216 14.21 12.83 17.53
N PHE A 217 13.05 12.41 18.00
CA PHE A 217 12.83 11.88 19.35
C PHE A 217 13.28 10.44 19.52
N MET A 218 13.74 9.80 18.45
CA MET A 218 14.34 8.47 18.51
C MET A 218 15.80 8.51 18.95
N ARG A 219 16.45 9.68 18.91
CA ARG A 219 17.87 9.84 19.26
C ARG A 219 18.14 9.43 20.71
N GLY A 220 19.18 8.64 20.94
CA GLY A 220 19.60 8.19 22.27
C GLY A 220 18.74 7.08 22.90
N ARG A 221 17.80 6.54 22.15
CA ARG A 221 16.91 5.46 22.60
C ARG A 221 17.40 4.09 22.08
N THR A 222 16.92 3.02 22.72
CA THR A 222 16.99 1.64 22.21
C THR A 222 15.58 1.08 22.16
N LEU A 223 15.17 0.59 21.00
CA LEU A 223 13.82 0.13 20.72
C LEU A 223 13.78 -1.39 20.73
N ASN A 224 13.75 -2.00 21.93
CA ASN A 224 13.62 -3.44 22.08
C ASN A 224 12.15 -3.89 21.99
N ASP A 225 11.92 -5.10 21.50
CA ASP A 225 10.62 -5.79 21.47
C ASP A 225 9.51 -4.91 20.85
N SER A 226 9.87 -4.11 19.87
CA SER A 226 9.03 -3.07 19.30
C SER A 226 8.79 -3.29 17.82
N PHE A 227 7.56 -3.05 17.36
CA PHE A 227 7.29 -2.87 15.93
C PHE A 227 7.39 -1.38 15.59
N VAL A 228 8.36 -1.03 14.76
CA VAL A 228 8.70 0.37 14.46
C VAL A 228 8.35 0.68 13.01
N ILE A 229 7.64 1.79 12.76
CA ILE A 229 7.35 2.27 11.41
C ILE A 229 7.99 3.66 11.26
N LEU A 230 8.82 3.82 10.23
CA LEU A 230 9.30 5.12 9.77
C LEU A 230 8.61 5.48 8.47
N ASP A 231 7.70 6.44 8.53
CA ASP A 231 6.95 6.92 7.36
C ASP A 231 7.60 8.14 6.72
N GLU A 232 7.37 8.35 5.42
CA GLU A 232 7.95 9.43 4.59
C GLU A 232 9.49 9.51 4.70
N ALA A 233 10.12 8.34 4.71
CA ALA A 233 11.56 8.19 4.97
C ALA A 233 12.45 8.81 3.88
N GLN A 234 11.92 9.11 2.67
CA GLN A 234 12.65 9.86 1.65
C GLN A 234 13.07 11.26 2.14
N ASN A 235 12.38 11.78 3.15
CA ASN A 235 12.65 13.07 3.75
C ASN A 235 13.59 12.99 4.97
N THR A 236 14.31 11.88 5.14
CA THR A 236 15.43 11.78 6.09
C THR A 236 16.73 12.13 5.42
N THR A 237 17.67 12.71 6.16
CA THR A 237 19.08 12.74 5.74
C THR A 237 19.75 11.39 5.99
N SER A 238 20.94 11.18 5.42
CA SER A 238 21.76 9.98 5.65
C SER A 238 22.02 9.74 7.14
N GLU A 239 22.39 10.79 7.89
CA GLU A 239 22.65 10.69 9.33
C GLU A 239 21.38 10.35 10.12
N GLN A 240 20.24 10.90 9.72
CA GLN A 240 18.96 10.59 10.37
C GLN A 240 18.53 9.14 10.12
N MET A 241 18.69 8.63 8.91
CA MET A 241 18.40 7.24 8.58
C MET A 241 19.34 6.29 9.36
N MET A 242 20.63 6.55 9.35
CA MET A 242 21.61 5.78 10.12
C MET A 242 21.31 5.84 11.62
N MET A 243 21.02 7.04 12.16
CA MET A 243 20.61 7.22 13.54
C MET A 243 19.39 6.36 13.89
N PHE A 244 18.36 6.34 13.04
CA PHE A 244 17.13 5.57 13.26
C PHE A 244 17.39 4.06 13.24
N LEU A 245 18.05 3.56 12.21
CA LEU A 245 18.31 2.12 12.05
C LEU A 245 19.16 1.56 13.19
N THR A 246 20.08 2.36 13.73
CA THR A 246 20.90 1.98 14.90
C THR A 246 20.18 2.08 16.24
N ARG A 247 18.90 2.48 16.28
CA ARG A 247 18.06 2.43 17.49
C ARG A 247 17.36 1.08 17.67
N LEU A 248 17.29 0.25 16.64
CA LEU A 248 16.64 -1.04 16.71
C LEU A 248 17.41 -1.94 17.68
N GLY A 249 16.70 -2.43 18.67
CA GLY A 249 17.23 -3.33 19.69
C GLY A 249 16.82 -4.78 19.45
N PHE A 250 17.05 -5.62 20.44
CA PHE A 250 16.67 -7.03 20.36
C PHE A 250 15.14 -7.18 20.25
N GLY A 251 14.71 -8.14 19.42
CA GLY A 251 13.29 -8.41 19.20
C GLY A 251 12.53 -7.27 18.48
N ALA A 252 13.23 -6.27 17.92
CA ALA A 252 12.61 -5.21 17.17
C ALA A 252 12.40 -5.59 15.70
N LYS A 253 11.31 -5.09 15.11
CA LYS A 253 11.02 -5.12 13.68
C LYS A 253 10.82 -3.69 13.18
N ALA A 254 11.42 -3.34 12.04
CA ALA A 254 11.26 -2.02 11.44
C ALA A 254 10.68 -2.10 10.03
N VAL A 255 9.73 -1.24 9.75
CA VAL A 255 9.17 -1.04 8.41
C VAL A 255 9.39 0.42 8.02
N ILE A 256 10.13 0.64 6.94
CA ILE A 256 10.48 1.96 6.43
C ILE A 256 9.72 2.20 5.14
N THR A 257 8.88 3.24 5.11
CA THR A 257 8.05 3.57 3.95
C THR A 257 8.47 4.90 3.35
N GLY A 258 8.44 5.00 2.03
CA GLY A 258 8.75 6.26 1.36
C GLY A 258 8.54 6.25 -0.15
N ASP A 259 8.62 7.44 -0.74
CA ASP A 259 8.53 7.70 -2.17
C ASP A 259 9.72 8.51 -2.64
N ILE A 260 10.66 7.86 -3.31
CA ILE A 260 11.89 8.52 -3.80
C ILE A 260 11.65 9.58 -4.88
N THR A 261 10.43 9.72 -5.37
CA THR A 261 10.03 10.77 -6.32
C THR A 261 9.53 12.04 -5.63
N GLN A 262 9.28 11.98 -4.31
CA GLN A 262 8.72 13.06 -3.49
C GLN A 262 9.70 13.45 -2.37
N ILE A 263 10.91 13.83 -2.75
CA ILE A 263 11.95 14.26 -1.81
C ILE A 263 11.82 15.77 -1.61
N ASP A 264 11.49 16.18 -0.38
CA ASP A 264 11.32 17.59 0.03
C ASP A 264 12.51 18.12 0.86
N LEU A 265 13.66 17.45 0.77
CA LEU A 265 14.88 17.89 1.45
C LEU A 265 15.46 19.16 0.80
N PRO A 266 16.19 19.99 1.57
CA PRO A 266 16.91 21.15 1.02
C PRO A 266 17.86 20.78 -0.11
N ALA A 267 18.05 21.70 -1.05
CA ALA A 267 18.96 21.50 -2.18
C ALA A 267 20.36 21.08 -1.72
N GLY A 268 20.90 20.01 -2.28
CA GLY A 268 22.20 19.44 -1.93
C GLY A 268 22.18 18.41 -0.80
N ALA A 269 21.05 18.18 -0.13
CA ALA A 269 20.94 17.11 0.86
C ALA A 269 20.62 15.77 0.17
N THR A 270 21.33 14.72 0.58
CA THR A 270 21.06 13.35 0.09
C THR A 270 19.96 12.71 0.93
N SER A 271 19.00 12.08 0.25
CA SER A 271 17.96 11.31 0.93
C SER A 271 18.54 10.04 1.55
N GLY A 272 18.37 9.89 2.86
CA GLY A 272 18.79 8.69 3.59
C GLY A 272 18.09 7.41 3.10
N LEU A 273 16.87 7.52 2.56
CA LEU A 273 16.19 6.36 1.95
C LEU A 273 16.87 5.93 0.66
N VAL A 274 17.31 6.88 -0.18
CA VAL A 274 18.02 6.58 -1.44
C VAL A 274 19.36 5.95 -1.13
N GLU A 275 20.12 6.48 -0.19
CA GLU A 275 21.42 5.94 0.22
C GLU A 275 21.27 4.56 0.89
N ALA A 276 20.31 4.39 1.80
CA ALA A 276 20.05 3.11 2.46
C ALA A 276 19.75 1.99 1.44
N ARG A 277 19.02 2.29 0.36
CA ARG A 277 18.75 1.34 -0.72
C ARG A 277 20.04 0.82 -1.36
N GLU A 278 21.05 1.65 -1.50
CA GLU A 278 22.33 1.29 -2.12
C GLU A 278 23.25 0.55 -1.14
N LEU A 279 23.33 1.04 0.09
CA LEU A 279 24.27 0.51 1.09
C LEU A 279 23.79 -0.77 1.76
N LEU A 280 22.48 -0.95 1.95
CA LEU A 280 21.94 -2.06 2.73
C LEU A 280 21.40 -3.21 1.86
N ALA A 281 21.46 -3.09 0.54
CA ALA A 281 21.05 -4.14 -0.36
C ALA A 281 21.94 -5.39 -0.16
N GLY A 282 21.30 -6.55 0.04
CA GLY A 282 22.00 -7.82 0.22
C GLY A 282 22.38 -8.17 1.67
N ILE A 283 22.10 -7.29 2.65
CA ILE A 283 22.26 -7.64 4.06
C ILE A 283 21.12 -8.60 4.45
N ASP A 284 21.49 -9.75 5.03
CA ASP A 284 20.47 -10.69 5.52
C ASP A 284 19.62 -10.07 6.63
N GLY A 285 18.32 -10.41 6.64
CA GLY A 285 17.35 -9.75 7.53
C GLY A 285 16.76 -8.45 7.00
N ILE A 286 17.32 -7.85 5.92
CA ILE A 286 16.79 -6.63 5.27
C ILE A 286 16.13 -6.98 3.93
N ALA A 287 14.95 -6.43 3.69
CA ALA A 287 14.26 -6.57 2.40
C ALA A 287 13.84 -5.21 1.83
N PHE A 288 13.93 -5.11 0.51
CA PHE A 288 13.42 -3.96 -0.25
C PHE A 288 12.29 -4.42 -1.16
N VAL A 289 11.11 -3.80 -1.01
CA VAL A 289 9.94 -4.07 -1.85
C VAL A 289 9.58 -2.79 -2.58
N TYR A 290 9.50 -2.90 -3.91
CA TYR A 290 9.21 -1.76 -4.78
C TYR A 290 7.77 -1.83 -5.27
N PHE A 291 7.07 -0.71 -5.11
CA PHE A 291 5.72 -0.49 -5.62
C PHE A 291 5.77 0.37 -6.87
N THR A 292 4.78 0.17 -7.71
CA THR A 292 4.62 0.89 -8.97
C THR A 292 3.24 1.55 -9.04
N GLU A 293 2.97 2.34 -10.08
CA GLU A 293 1.65 2.89 -10.37
C GLU A 293 0.54 1.83 -10.47
N ARG A 294 0.90 0.58 -10.78
CA ARG A 294 -0.06 -0.55 -10.87
C ARG A 294 -0.61 -0.94 -9.49
N ASP A 295 0.16 -0.70 -8.43
CA ASP A 295 -0.20 -1.02 -7.05
C ASP A 295 -1.08 0.05 -6.40
N VAL A 296 -1.35 1.17 -7.09
CA VAL A 296 -2.13 2.28 -6.55
C VAL A 296 -3.57 1.87 -6.31
N VAL A 297 -3.99 1.97 -5.05
CA VAL A 297 -5.34 1.69 -4.56
C VAL A 297 -6.01 3.03 -4.26
N ARG A 298 -6.70 3.59 -5.25
CA ARG A 298 -7.36 4.90 -5.13
C ARG A 298 -8.71 4.90 -5.84
N HIS A 299 -9.55 5.83 -5.43
CA HIS A 299 -10.82 6.08 -6.12
C HIS A 299 -10.56 6.39 -7.61
N PRO A 300 -11.31 5.81 -8.56
CA PRO A 300 -11.08 6.00 -9.99
C PRO A 300 -10.97 7.47 -10.42
N LEU A 301 -11.86 8.32 -9.92
CA LEU A 301 -11.83 9.75 -10.20
C LEU A 301 -10.52 10.43 -9.75
N VAL A 302 -9.94 9.99 -8.62
CA VAL A 302 -8.66 10.53 -8.14
C VAL A 302 -7.53 10.11 -9.06
N GLN A 303 -7.55 8.88 -9.59
CA GLN A 303 -6.59 8.43 -10.61
C GLN A 303 -6.69 9.28 -11.88
N ASP A 304 -7.90 9.58 -12.35
CA ASP A 304 -8.13 10.40 -13.53
C ASP A 304 -7.67 11.86 -13.33
N ILE A 305 -7.90 12.41 -12.14
CA ILE A 305 -7.39 13.74 -11.78
C ILE A 305 -5.86 13.77 -11.84
N ILE A 306 -5.19 12.80 -11.21
CA ILE A 306 -3.72 12.73 -11.21
C ILE A 306 -3.19 12.66 -12.64
N ARG A 307 -3.71 11.74 -13.47
CA ARG A 307 -3.33 11.62 -14.88
C ARG A 307 -3.51 12.92 -15.67
N ALA A 308 -4.60 13.65 -15.41
CA ALA A 308 -4.84 14.92 -16.07
C ALA A 308 -3.76 15.97 -15.73
N TYR A 309 -3.35 16.05 -14.46
CA TYR A 309 -2.29 16.95 -14.02
C TYR A 309 -0.91 16.54 -14.56
N GLU A 310 -0.56 15.27 -14.54
CA GLU A 310 0.69 14.72 -15.08
C GLU A 310 0.82 14.98 -16.58
N ASN A 311 -0.22 14.72 -17.36
CA ASN A 311 -0.26 15.01 -18.80
C ASN A 311 -0.04 16.51 -19.08
N ARG A 312 -0.54 17.40 -18.23
CA ARG A 312 -0.29 18.84 -18.36
C ARG A 312 1.17 19.19 -18.04
N ARG A 313 1.77 18.54 -17.05
CA ARG A 313 3.17 18.76 -16.64
C ARG A 313 4.13 18.30 -17.75
N SER A 314 3.89 17.13 -18.34
CA SER A 314 4.67 16.59 -19.47
C SER A 314 4.58 17.47 -20.74
N ARG A 315 3.44 18.14 -20.97
CA ARG A 315 3.28 19.07 -22.11
C ARG A 315 3.94 20.43 -21.89
N ARG A 316 4.29 20.78 -20.64
CA ARG A 316 4.95 22.06 -20.30
C ARG A 316 6.47 21.99 -20.24
N LEU A 317 7.07 20.79 -20.23
CA LEU A 317 8.51 20.64 -20.39
C LEU A 317 8.85 20.94 -21.86
N PRO A 318 9.66 21.96 -22.18
CA PRO A 318 10.09 22.24 -23.55
C PRO A 318 10.87 21.02 -24.05
N LYS A 319 10.63 20.64 -25.29
CA LYS A 319 11.58 19.79 -26.05
C LYS A 319 12.87 20.62 -26.16
N GLU A 320 13.81 20.42 -25.25
CA GLU A 320 15.16 20.96 -25.43
C GLU A 320 15.82 20.22 -26.59
N VAL A 321 15.82 20.93 -27.70
CA VAL A 321 16.87 21.13 -28.71
C VAL A 321 17.77 19.89 -28.95
N GLU A 322 17.33 19.04 -29.85
CA GLU A 322 18.22 18.45 -30.83
C GLU A 322 18.46 19.49 -31.92
N SER A 323 19.43 20.36 -31.73
CA SER A 323 20.05 21.11 -32.85
C SER A 323 21.29 21.86 -32.34
N SER A 324 22.43 21.21 -32.42
CA SER A 324 23.68 21.88 -32.85
C SER A 324 24.79 20.82 -32.89
N HIS A 325 24.95 20.23 -34.05
CA HIS A 325 26.27 19.93 -34.61
C HIS A 325 26.07 19.67 -36.10
N ALA A 326 26.12 20.76 -36.87
CA ALA A 326 26.55 20.77 -38.27
C ALA A 326 27.90 21.47 -38.32
#